data_182f8367c51869b9a1c345d949ce2300
#
_entry.id   182f8367c51869b9a1c345d949ce2300
#
_cell.length_a   1.000
_cell.length_b   1.000
_cell.length_c   1.000
_cell.angle_alpha   90.00
_cell.angle_beta   90.00
_cell.angle_gamma   90.00
#
_symmetry.space_group_name_H-M   'P 1'
#
loop_
_entity.id
_entity.type
_entity.pdbx_description
1 polymer ?
#
loop_
_entity_poly.entity_id
_entity_poly.type
_entity_poly.pdbx_seq_one_letter_code
_entity_poly.pdbx_strand_id
1 'polypeptide(L)'
;MKIGSRRLERNALGEILGRFCCFIFLRKIIYAKGLQNGEKVGILRTERGENMRSDRASKDTARHYTAVLVLLLLCSIVFYVQTHYQRTSASRPEDDYQNRIPQFHSSADRDDDGVDDQLDILNGALTYVSTHPKYKSRYYETGYPDDGYGVCTDVVAYALKNAGYDLQVLVNADIREQPQDYMVAEPDANIDFRRVRNLKVFFSHTAAALTTDVSEIEEWQGGDIVIFERHIGIVSDRRNKNGVPYIIHHNDPWQTAYEQDILENRTDIVGHYRISE
;
A
#
# COMPACT_ATOMS: atom_id res chain seq x y z
N MET A 1 8.32 -7.51 29.92
CA MET A 1 9.48 -8.32 29.53
C MET A 1 9.05 -9.36 28.49
N LYS A 2 9.00 -8.95 27.19
CA LYS A 2 8.82 -9.82 26.00
C LYS A 2 9.13 -9.01 24.74
N ILE A 3 10.40 -8.71 24.52
CA ILE A 3 10.90 -8.05 23.27
C ILE A 3 11.94 -9.01 22.65
N GLY A 4 11.56 -10.20 22.33
CA GLY A 4 12.53 -11.20 21.83
C GLY A 4 12.12 -12.01 20.62
N SER A 5 10.83 -12.06 20.27
CA SER A 5 10.33 -13.05 19.32
C SER A 5 10.34 -12.63 17.84
N ARG A 6 10.21 -11.35 17.51
CA ARG A 6 10.02 -10.89 16.11
C ARG A 6 11.32 -10.65 15.30
N ARG A 7 12.48 -10.65 15.96
CA ARG A 7 13.78 -10.54 15.28
C ARG A 7 14.30 -11.90 14.79
N LEU A 8 13.80 -12.99 15.37
CA LEU A 8 14.20 -14.35 15.04
C LEU A 8 13.55 -14.90 13.76
N GLU A 9 12.31 -14.53 13.46
CA GLU A 9 11.62 -15.05 12.26
C GLU A 9 12.15 -14.47 10.94
N ARG A 10 12.60 -13.21 10.92
CA ARG A 10 13.22 -12.61 9.73
C ARG A 10 14.59 -13.16 9.39
N ASN A 11 15.34 -13.57 10.41
CA ASN A 11 16.64 -14.23 10.22
C ASN A 11 16.48 -15.69 9.77
N ALA A 12 15.44 -16.39 10.23
CA ALA A 12 15.17 -17.78 9.86
C ALA A 12 14.83 -17.96 8.38
N LEU A 13 14.05 -17.04 7.78
CA LEU A 13 13.73 -17.11 6.34
C LEU A 13 14.95 -16.82 5.46
N GLY A 14 15.82 -15.89 5.86
CA GLY A 14 17.07 -15.58 5.18
C GLY A 14 18.08 -16.74 5.25
N GLU A 15 18.17 -17.43 6.40
CA GLU A 15 19.02 -18.61 6.56
C GLU A 15 18.47 -19.84 5.81
N ILE A 16 17.16 -20.04 5.75
CA ILE A 16 16.53 -21.15 5.02
C ILE A 16 16.75 -20.98 3.51
N LEU A 17 16.60 -19.78 2.98
CA LEU A 17 16.88 -19.48 1.56
C LEU A 17 18.38 -19.59 1.23
N GLY A 18 19.27 -19.16 2.14
CA GLY A 18 20.71 -19.31 1.99
C GLY A 18 21.15 -20.78 2.02
N ARG A 19 20.55 -21.61 2.88
CA ARG A 19 20.83 -23.05 2.96
C ARG A 19 20.27 -23.83 1.77
N PHE A 20 19.13 -23.44 1.21
CA PHE A 20 18.57 -24.07 0.01
C PHE A 20 19.41 -23.79 -1.24
N CYS A 21 19.92 -22.58 -1.42
CA CYS A 21 20.86 -22.26 -2.50
C CYS A 21 22.18 -23.02 -2.36
N CYS A 22 22.73 -23.13 -1.15
CA CYS A 22 23.98 -23.86 -0.91
C CYS A 22 23.84 -25.38 -1.12
N PHE A 23 22.69 -25.96 -0.77
CA PHE A 23 22.45 -27.42 -0.90
C PHE A 23 22.29 -27.85 -2.38
N ILE A 24 21.66 -27.03 -3.20
CA ILE A 24 21.55 -27.30 -4.64
C ILE A 24 22.92 -27.16 -5.34
N PHE A 25 23.75 -26.22 -4.88
CA PHE A 25 25.09 -26.00 -5.44
C PHE A 25 26.08 -27.11 -5.07
N LEU A 26 26.05 -27.59 -3.82
CA LEU A 26 26.92 -28.68 -3.34
C LEU A 26 26.55 -30.06 -3.96
N ARG A 27 25.26 -30.32 -4.20
CA ARG A 27 24.84 -31.59 -4.81
C ARG A 27 25.30 -31.74 -6.27
N LYS A 28 25.42 -30.64 -7.03
CA LYS A 28 25.92 -30.65 -8.43
C LYS A 28 27.43 -30.77 -8.52
N ILE A 29 28.20 -30.25 -7.55
CA ILE A 29 29.66 -30.34 -7.51
C ILE A 29 30.11 -31.77 -7.16
N ILE A 30 29.37 -32.47 -6.30
CA ILE A 30 29.69 -33.86 -5.92
C ILE A 30 29.42 -34.83 -7.07
N TYR A 31 28.38 -34.56 -7.91
CA TYR A 31 28.06 -35.39 -9.07
C TYR A 31 29.08 -35.24 -10.21
N ALA A 32 29.76 -34.11 -10.32
CA ALA A 32 30.80 -33.87 -11.35
C ALA A 32 32.16 -34.48 -11.03
N LYS A 33 32.45 -34.83 -9.74
CA LYS A 33 33.72 -35.46 -9.33
C LYS A 33 33.72 -36.99 -9.30
N GLY A 34 32.55 -37.64 -9.53
CA GLY A 34 32.40 -39.09 -9.43
C GLY A 34 32.66 -39.88 -10.71
N LEU A 35 33.08 -39.23 -11.81
CA LEU A 35 33.23 -39.88 -13.12
C LEU A 35 34.65 -39.83 -13.68
N GLN A 36 35.67 -39.95 -12.83
CA GLN A 36 37.04 -40.14 -13.27
C GLN A 36 37.65 -41.39 -12.63
N ASN A 37 37.24 -42.54 -13.05
CA ASN A 37 38.03 -43.77 -13.01
C ASN A 37 37.27 -44.87 -13.75
N GLY A 38 37.72 -45.16 -14.95
CA GLY A 38 37.23 -46.26 -15.81
C GLY A 38 38.09 -46.45 -17.02
N GLU A 39 38.77 -47.52 -17.02
CA GLU A 39 39.82 -48.09 -17.86
C GLU A 39 39.80 -47.81 -19.36
N LYS A 40 41.01 -47.76 -19.90
CA LYS A 40 41.37 -47.72 -21.33
C LYS A 40 41.01 -49.05 -22.01
N VAL A 41 40.10 -49.01 -22.97
CA VAL A 41 40.05 -49.99 -24.06
C VAL A 41 40.10 -49.18 -25.35
N GLY A 42 41.20 -49.41 -26.10
CA GLY A 42 41.48 -48.67 -27.34
C GLY A 42 40.60 -49.12 -28.49
N ILE A 43 39.95 -48.16 -29.12
CA ILE A 43 39.46 -48.26 -30.49
C ILE A 43 39.71 -46.90 -31.15
N LEU A 44 40.50 -46.90 -32.19
CA LEU A 44 40.78 -45.78 -33.10
C LEU A 44 39.43 -45.30 -33.69
N ARG A 45 38.93 -44.19 -33.15
CA ARG A 45 37.82 -43.45 -33.74
C ARG A 45 38.23 -41.99 -33.90
N THR A 46 38.11 -41.56 -35.13
CA THR A 46 38.57 -40.31 -35.71
C THR A 46 38.40 -39.09 -34.76
N GLU A 47 39.49 -38.39 -34.49
CA GLU A 47 39.66 -37.17 -33.67
C GLU A 47 38.65 -36.02 -33.99
N ARG A 48 37.99 -36.09 -35.15
CA ARG A 48 37.02 -35.09 -35.61
C ARG A 48 35.65 -35.17 -34.90
N GLY A 49 35.28 -36.31 -34.34
CA GLY A 49 34.00 -36.51 -33.64
C GLY A 49 34.03 -36.10 -32.16
N GLU A 50 35.17 -36.18 -31.51
CA GLU A 50 35.33 -35.87 -30.10
C GLU A 50 35.40 -34.37 -29.83
N ASN A 51 36.10 -33.61 -30.73
CA ASN A 51 36.13 -32.15 -30.66
C ASN A 51 34.73 -31.50 -30.81
N MET A 52 33.87 -32.02 -31.70
CA MET A 52 32.53 -31.47 -31.87
C MET A 52 31.55 -31.79 -30.69
N ARG A 53 31.78 -32.88 -29.97
CA ARG A 53 31.01 -33.24 -28.78
C ARG A 53 31.45 -32.43 -27.56
N SER A 54 32.75 -32.19 -27.39
CA SER A 54 33.33 -31.33 -26.36
C SER A 54 32.88 -29.90 -26.52
N ASP A 55 32.87 -29.35 -27.73
CA ASP A 55 32.40 -27.99 -28.01
C ASP A 55 30.87 -27.80 -27.76
N ARG A 56 30.07 -28.81 -28.07
CA ARG A 56 28.62 -28.76 -27.75
C ARG A 56 28.37 -28.80 -26.24
N ALA A 57 29.02 -29.70 -25.51
CA ALA A 57 28.89 -29.81 -24.08
C ALA A 57 29.35 -28.52 -23.36
N SER A 58 30.42 -27.90 -23.83
CA SER A 58 30.92 -26.60 -23.32
C SER A 58 29.91 -25.47 -23.58
N LYS A 59 29.36 -25.40 -24.80
CA LYS A 59 28.33 -24.38 -25.16
C LYS A 59 27.04 -24.57 -24.40
N ASP A 60 26.59 -25.79 -24.17
CA ASP A 60 25.36 -26.06 -23.38
C ASP A 60 25.58 -25.75 -21.92
N THR A 61 26.76 -26.02 -21.38
CA THR A 61 27.14 -25.63 -20.01
C THR A 61 27.18 -24.11 -19.87
N ALA A 62 27.80 -23.40 -20.82
CA ALA A 62 27.84 -21.94 -20.84
C ALA A 62 26.45 -21.32 -20.94
N ARG A 63 25.55 -21.88 -21.76
CA ARG A 63 24.14 -21.44 -21.84
C ARG A 63 23.40 -21.62 -20.53
N HIS A 64 23.62 -22.73 -19.81
CA HIS A 64 23.00 -22.96 -18.50
C HIS A 64 23.49 -21.96 -17.45
N TYR A 65 24.79 -21.67 -17.41
CA TYR A 65 25.34 -20.63 -16.52
C TYR A 65 24.79 -19.25 -16.86
N THR A 66 24.69 -18.90 -18.13
CA THR A 66 24.11 -17.63 -18.58
C THR A 66 22.63 -17.55 -18.17
N ALA A 67 21.86 -18.60 -18.36
CA ALA A 67 20.44 -18.63 -17.97
C ALA A 67 20.26 -18.49 -16.45
N VAL A 68 21.12 -19.13 -15.65
CA VAL A 68 21.10 -19.00 -14.17
C VAL A 68 21.48 -17.58 -13.74
N LEU A 69 22.50 -16.97 -14.37
CA LEU A 69 22.89 -15.59 -14.06
C LEU A 69 21.78 -14.58 -14.42
N VAL A 70 21.13 -14.76 -15.57
CA VAL A 70 19.99 -13.93 -15.98
C VAL A 70 18.83 -14.10 -14.98
N LEU A 71 18.52 -15.32 -14.56
CA LEU A 71 17.47 -15.54 -13.57
C LEU A 71 17.81 -14.89 -12.22
N LEU A 72 19.03 -15.00 -11.74
CA LEU A 72 19.48 -14.35 -10.51
C LEU A 72 19.41 -12.83 -10.61
N LEU A 73 19.77 -12.26 -11.77
CA LEU A 73 19.64 -10.82 -12.03
C LEU A 73 18.18 -10.39 -12.01
N LEU A 74 17.28 -11.12 -12.66
CA LEU A 74 15.86 -10.83 -12.64
C LEU A 74 15.28 -10.94 -11.22
N CYS A 75 15.65 -11.95 -10.46
CA CYS A 75 15.24 -12.09 -9.06
C CYS A 75 15.75 -10.93 -8.19
N SER A 76 16.99 -10.47 -8.41
CA SER A 76 17.54 -9.33 -7.67
C SER A 76 16.86 -8.01 -8.05
N ILE A 77 16.52 -7.82 -9.32
CA ILE A 77 15.73 -6.66 -9.78
C ILE A 77 14.33 -6.67 -9.16
N VAL A 78 13.64 -7.81 -9.17
CA VAL A 78 12.32 -7.94 -8.55
C VAL A 78 12.40 -7.68 -7.04
N PHE A 79 13.40 -8.22 -6.36
CA PHE A 79 13.64 -7.97 -4.94
C PHE A 79 13.95 -6.51 -4.66
N TYR A 80 14.80 -5.88 -5.47
CA TYR A 80 15.13 -4.46 -5.37
C TYR A 80 13.88 -3.59 -5.59
N VAL A 81 13.09 -3.89 -6.63
CA VAL A 81 11.83 -3.19 -6.89
C VAL A 81 10.86 -3.36 -5.71
N GLN A 82 10.65 -4.57 -5.20
CA GLN A 82 9.76 -4.80 -4.06
C GLN A 82 10.21 -4.09 -2.77
N THR A 83 11.51 -3.92 -2.56
CA THR A 83 12.03 -3.26 -1.34
C THR A 83 12.15 -1.76 -1.47
N HIS A 84 12.31 -1.21 -2.67
CA HIS A 84 12.58 0.22 -2.88
C HIS A 84 11.41 0.99 -3.48
N TYR A 85 10.48 0.34 -4.16
CA TYR A 85 9.40 1.02 -4.89
C TYR A 85 8.22 1.48 -4.02
N GLN A 86 8.21 1.20 -2.72
CA GLN A 86 7.21 1.74 -1.80
C GLN A 86 7.67 3.07 -1.19
N ARG A 87 8.22 3.97 -1.98
CA ARG A 87 8.55 5.34 -1.57
C ARG A 87 7.52 6.30 -2.13
N THR A 88 6.32 6.24 -1.58
CA THR A 88 5.29 7.24 -1.86
C THR A 88 5.76 8.58 -1.28
N SER A 89 5.73 9.63 -2.07
CA SER A 89 6.10 10.98 -1.63
C SER A 89 4.99 11.57 -0.77
N ALA A 90 5.37 12.19 0.36
CA ALA A 90 4.51 13.03 1.16
C ALA A 90 4.70 14.54 0.83
N SER A 91 5.49 14.86 -0.20
CA SER A 91 5.61 16.23 -0.69
C SER A 91 4.27 16.68 -1.27
N ARG A 92 3.80 17.82 -0.83
CA ARG A 92 2.55 18.39 -1.30
C ARG A 92 2.72 18.99 -2.70
N PRO A 93 1.72 18.87 -3.58
CA PRO A 93 1.72 19.55 -4.87
C PRO A 93 1.67 21.07 -4.71
N GLU A 94 2.01 21.78 -5.79
CA GLU A 94 1.74 23.20 -5.85
C GLU A 94 0.23 23.45 -5.89
N ASP A 95 -0.21 24.57 -5.33
CA ASP A 95 -1.60 25.01 -5.40
C ASP A 95 -1.76 26.00 -6.55
N ASP A 96 -2.19 25.47 -7.70
CA ASP A 96 -2.35 26.25 -8.92
C ASP A 96 -3.58 27.18 -8.89
N TYR A 97 -4.43 27.05 -7.86
CA TYR A 97 -5.70 27.78 -7.75
C TYR A 97 -5.78 28.65 -6.48
N GLN A 98 -4.65 28.94 -5.88
CA GLN A 98 -4.49 29.59 -4.60
C GLN A 98 -5.33 30.88 -4.46
N ASN A 99 -5.98 31.04 -3.29
CA ASN A 99 -6.77 32.22 -2.90
C ASN A 99 -8.00 32.54 -3.79
N ARG A 100 -8.45 31.62 -4.65
CA ARG A 100 -9.64 31.84 -5.49
C ARG A 100 -10.92 31.32 -4.85
N ILE A 101 -10.81 30.31 -4.00
CA ILE A 101 -11.92 29.72 -3.23
C ILE A 101 -11.61 29.90 -1.76
N PRO A 102 -12.49 30.53 -0.97
CA PRO A 102 -12.34 30.60 0.48
C PRO A 102 -12.33 29.20 1.09
N GLN A 103 -11.45 28.99 2.04
CA GLN A 103 -11.43 27.74 2.80
C GLN A 103 -12.66 27.70 3.72
N PHE A 104 -13.31 26.55 3.78
CA PHE A 104 -14.36 26.30 4.74
C PHE A 104 -13.75 26.08 6.14
N HIS A 105 -14.40 26.64 7.15
CA HIS A 105 -14.10 26.43 8.57
C HIS A 105 -15.35 25.92 9.27
N SER A 106 -15.22 24.83 9.99
CA SER A 106 -16.30 24.29 10.80
C SER A 106 -16.54 25.16 12.04
N SER A 107 -17.76 25.17 12.54
CA SER A 107 -18.07 25.74 13.85
C SER A 107 -17.77 24.78 15.01
N ALA A 108 -17.48 23.52 14.74
CA ALA A 108 -17.18 22.50 15.71
C ALA A 108 -15.64 22.37 15.94
N ASP A 109 -15.28 22.14 17.18
CA ASP A 109 -13.96 21.79 17.70
C ASP A 109 -14.21 20.70 18.74
N ARG A 110 -14.16 19.44 18.31
CA ARG A 110 -14.63 18.28 19.10
C ARG A 110 -13.68 17.91 20.23
N ASP A 111 -12.39 18.12 20.02
CA ASP A 111 -11.38 17.76 21.03
C ASP A 111 -10.92 18.95 21.88
N ASP A 112 -11.54 20.15 21.66
CA ASP A 112 -11.32 21.39 22.40
C ASP A 112 -9.86 21.88 22.35
N ASP A 113 -9.15 21.68 21.23
CA ASP A 113 -7.75 22.07 21.08
C ASP A 113 -7.58 23.49 20.47
N GLY A 114 -8.68 24.10 20.03
CA GLY A 114 -8.73 25.45 19.45
C GLY A 114 -8.56 25.50 17.93
N VAL A 115 -8.55 24.34 17.26
CA VAL A 115 -8.58 24.18 15.81
C VAL A 115 -9.96 23.61 15.42
N ASP A 116 -10.53 24.10 14.34
CA ASP A 116 -11.82 23.57 13.90
C ASP A 116 -11.68 22.16 13.30
N ASP A 117 -12.72 21.30 13.46
CA ASP A 117 -12.73 19.91 13.03
C ASP A 117 -12.32 19.73 11.56
N GLN A 118 -12.73 20.65 10.67
CA GLN A 118 -12.44 20.56 9.24
C GLN A 118 -10.94 20.67 8.96
N LEU A 119 -10.31 21.63 9.62
CA LEU A 119 -8.84 21.82 9.52
C LEU A 119 -8.09 20.69 10.20
N ASP A 120 -8.60 20.18 11.33
CA ASP A 120 -7.99 19.07 12.03
C ASP A 120 -8.02 17.78 11.23
N ILE A 121 -9.13 17.47 10.54
CA ILE A 121 -9.21 16.32 9.64
C ILE A 121 -8.17 16.44 8.52
N LEU A 122 -8.03 17.62 7.90
CA LEU A 122 -7.02 17.87 6.88
C LEU A 122 -5.60 17.66 7.43
N ASN A 123 -5.30 18.30 8.56
CA ASN A 123 -3.99 18.22 9.23
C ASN A 123 -3.66 16.78 9.67
N GLY A 124 -4.65 16.05 10.17
CA GLY A 124 -4.53 14.66 10.56
C GLY A 124 -4.16 13.75 9.39
N ALA A 125 -4.82 13.96 8.23
CA ALA A 125 -4.48 13.23 7.01
C ALA A 125 -3.03 13.52 6.56
N LEU A 126 -2.63 14.78 6.52
CA LEU A 126 -1.27 15.21 6.15
C LEU A 126 -0.22 14.67 7.14
N THR A 127 -0.52 14.72 8.43
CA THR A 127 0.35 14.19 9.49
C THR A 127 0.54 12.68 9.32
N TYR A 128 -0.55 11.93 9.11
CA TYR A 128 -0.45 10.50 8.89
C TYR A 128 0.39 10.14 7.67
N VAL A 129 0.15 10.75 6.51
CA VAL A 129 0.92 10.42 5.30
C VAL A 129 2.38 10.88 5.38
N SER A 130 2.70 11.87 6.22
CA SER A 130 4.09 12.29 6.49
C SER A 130 4.93 11.21 7.17
N THR A 131 4.28 10.21 7.80
CA THR A 131 4.96 9.03 8.37
C THR A 131 5.40 8.01 7.30
N HIS A 132 5.05 8.24 6.04
CA HIS A 132 5.35 7.37 4.89
C HIS A 132 4.90 5.92 5.10
N PRO A 133 3.62 5.65 5.44
CA PRO A 133 3.13 4.30 5.63
C PRO A 133 3.27 3.49 4.33
N LYS A 134 3.78 2.26 4.41
CA LYS A 134 3.85 1.36 3.25
C LYS A 134 2.48 0.75 2.99
N TYR A 135 2.12 0.56 1.71
CA TYR A 135 0.85 -0.05 1.37
C TYR A 135 0.81 -1.54 1.73
N LYS A 136 -0.06 -1.91 2.66
CA LYS A 136 -0.39 -3.30 2.96
C LYS A 136 -1.67 -3.40 3.77
N SER A 137 -2.63 -4.18 3.26
CA SER A 137 -3.81 -4.57 4.01
C SER A 137 -3.47 -5.70 4.98
N ARG A 138 -3.72 -5.48 6.28
CA ARG A 138 -3.51 -6.44 7.35
C ARG A 138 -4.62 -6.31 8.39
N TYR A 139 -4.87 -7.39 9.13
CA TYR A 139 -5.63 -7.35 10.36
C TYR A 139 -4.74 -6.91 11.52
N TYR A 140 -5.26 -6.08 12.40
CA TYR A 140 -4.61 -5.60 13.63
C TYR A 140 -5.54 -5.87 14.82
N GLU A 141 -5.05 -6.57 15.83
CA GLU A 141 -5.82 -6.88 17.04
C GLU A 141 -6.23 -5.62 17.82
N THR A 142 -5.55 -4.51 17.61
CA THR A 142 -5.85 -3.20 18.17
C THR A 142 -6.72 -2.33 17.27
N GLY A 143 -7.01 -2.80 16.05
CA GLY A 143 -7.73 -2.07 14.99
C GLY A 143 -6.83 -1.17 14.15
N TYR A 144 -6.14 -0.22 14.77
CA TYR A 144 -5.26 0.72 14.07
C TYR A 144 -3.89 0.12 13.73
N PRO A 145 -3.34 0.39 12.52
CA PRO A 145 -1.97 0.00 12.16
C PRO A 145 -0.91 0.65 13.07
N ASP A 146 0.04 -0.13 13.54
CA ASP A 146 1.14 0.31 14.42
C ASP A 146 2.53 -0.06 13.90
N ASP A 147 2.61 -0.58 12.67
CA ASP A 147 3.81 -1.20 12.10
C ASP A 147 4.36 -0.49 10.85
N GLY A 148 3.88 0.73 10.57
CA GLY A 148 4.29 1.52 9.41
C GLY A 148 3.69 1.03 8.09
N TYR A 149 2.61 0.24 8.14
CA TYR A 149 1.78 -0.09 6.99
C TYR A 149 0.39 0.53 7.11
N GLY A 150 -0.29 0.66 5.99
CA GLY A 150 -1.66 1.17 5.95
C GLY A 150 -2.30 1.04 4.58
N VAL A 151 -3.57 1.44 4.50
CA VAL A 151 -4.37 1.50 3.28
C VAL A 151 -5.23 2.78 3.26
N CYS A 152 -6.06 2.97 2.26
CA CYS A 152 -6.88 4.18 2.09
C CYS A 152 -7.74 4.52 3.32
N THR A 153 -8.36 3.53 3.94
CA THR A 153 -9.20 3.73 5.12
C THR A 153 -8.41 4.16 6.35
N ASP A 154 -7.12 3.82 6.43
CA ASP A 154 -6.26 4.25 7.54
C ASP A 154 -5.93 5.75 7.45
N VAL A 155 -5.81 6.32 6.23
CA VAL A 155 -5.66 7.77 6.04
C VAL A 155 -6.86 8.49 6.66
N VAL A 156 -8.08 8.04 6.35
CA VAL A 156 -9.32 8.63 6.86
C VAL A 156 -9.46 8.41 8.37
N ALA A 157 -9.14 7.21 8.86
CA ALA A 157 -9.25 6.89 10.28
C ALA A 157 -8.32 7.72 11.15
N TYR A 158 -7.08 7.93 10.72
CA TYR A 158 -6.13 8.80 11.44
C TYR A 158 -6.47 10.28 11.27
N ALA A 159 -7.00 10.70 10.11
CA ALA A 159 -7.48 12.05 9.91
C ALA A 159 -8.58 12.41 10.90
N LEU A 160 -9.61 11.57 10.99
CA LEU A 160 -10.72 11.81 11.92
C LEU A 160 -10.29 11.66 13.38
N LYS A 161 -9.37 10.75 13.67
CA LYS A 161 -8.86 10.60 15.03
C LYS A 161 -8.12 11.85 15.54
N ASN A 162 -7.49 12.58 14.65
CA ASN A 162 -6.84 13.86 14.96
C ASN A 162 -7.86 14.93 15.39
N ALA A 163 -9.07 14.89 14.83
CA ALA A 163 -10.19 15.77 15.18
C ALA A 163 -11.11 15.16 16.26
N GLY A 164 -10.63 14.22 17.08
CA GLY A 164 -11.38 13.64 18.18
C GLY A 164 -12.45 12.59 17.80
N TYR A 165 -12.48 12.12 16.53
CA TYR A 165 -13.44 11.11 16.06
C TYR A 165 -12.77 9.74 15.94
N ASP A 166 -12.95 8.84 16.90
CA ASP A 166 -12.45 7.48 16.82
C ASP A 166 -13.39 6.60 15.97
N LEU A 167 -13.02 6.39 14.69
CA LEU A 167 -13.85 5.60 13.77
C LEU A 167 -14.03 4.15 14.20
N GLN A 168 -13.09 3.54 14.93
CA GLN A 168 -13.23 2.18 15.44
C GLN A 168 -14.43 2.11 16.41
N VAL A 169 -14.55 3.09 17.28
CA VAL A 169 -15.64 3.18 18.26
C VAL A 169 -16.94 3.55 17.57
N LEU A 170 -16.93 4.60 16.73
CA LEU A 170 -18.11 5.16 16.11
C LEU A 170 -18.78 4.20 15.12
N VAL A 171 -18.01 3.58 14.22
CA VAL A 171 -18.54 2.60 13.25
C VAL A 171 -19.07 1.36 13.95
N ASN A 172 -18.38 0.88 15.01
CA ASN A 172 -18.87 -0.26 15.79
C ASN A 172 -20.16 0.04 16.53
N ALA A 173 -20.35 1.27 17.01
CA ALA A 173 -21.62 1.71 17.62
C ALA A 173 -22.75 1.74 16.58
N ASP A 174 -22.50 2.36 15.42
CA ASP A 174 -23.49 2.49 14.35
C ASP A 174 -23.92 1.12 13.77
N ILE A 175 -22.97 0.18 13.59
CA ILE A 175 -23.28 -1.21 13.18
C ILE A 175 -24.20 -1.90 14.20
N ARG A 176 -24.04 -1.64 15.50
CA ARG A 176 -24.89 -2.23 16.54
C ARG A 176 -26.29 -1.63 16.58
N GLU A 177 -26.41 -0.34 16.30
CA GLU A 177 -27.67 0.38 16.28
C GLU A 177 -28.47 0.11 15.00
N GLN A 178 -27.81 -0.02 13.87
CA GLN A 178 -28.41 -0.16 12.54
C GLN A 178 -27.80 -1.35 11.74
N PRO A 179 -27.80 -2.58 12.28
CA PRO A 179 -27.11 -3.73 11.67
C PRO A 179 -27.67 -4.12 10.30
N GLN A 180 -28.93 -3.77 10.01
CA GLN A 180 -29.58 -4.07 8.72
C GLN A 180 -28.99 -3.29 7.54
N ASP A 181 -28.36 -2.14 7.80
CA ASP A 181 -27.79 -1.28 6.76
C ASP A 181 -26.37 -1.72 6.36
N TYR A 182 -25.77 -2.55 7.22
CA TYR A 182 -24.44 -3.10 7.01
C TYR A 182 -24.46 -4.55 6.51
N MET A 183 -23.67 -4.85 5.52
CA MET A 183 -23.50 -6.24 5.05
C MET A 183 -22.42 -6.98 5.89
N VAL A 184 -22.60 -6.98 7.20
CA VAL A 184 -21.67 -7.56 8.17
C VAL A 184 -22.39 -8.67 8.92
N ALA A 185 -21.97 -9.93 8.71
CA ALA A 185 -22.57 -11.08 9.36
C ALA A 185 -22.16 -11.19 10.84
N GLU A 186 -20.88 -10.96 11.10
CA GLU A 186 -20.29 -10.94 12.45
C GLU A 186 -19.48 -9.66 12.58
N PRO A 187 -19.95 -8.69 13.41
CA PRO A 187 -19.24 -7.43 13.63
C PRO A 187 -17.89 -7.65 14.31
N ASP A 188 -16.85 -7.03 13.75
CA ASP A 188 -15.51 -7.00 14.29
C ASP A 188 -14.99 -5.55 14.31
N ALA A 189 -15.00 -4.94 15.49
CA ALA A 189 -14.59 -3.55 15.68
C ALA A 189 -13.17 -3.25 15.18
N ASN A 190 -12.29 -4.27 15.11
CA ASN A 190 -10.91 -4.09 14.72
C ASN A 190 -10.70 -4.00 13.19
N ILE A 191 -11.72 -4.36 12.39
CA ILE A 191 -11.60 -4.33 10.93
C ILE A 191 -12.78 -3.61 10.25
N ASP A 192 -13.95 -3.50 10.86
CA ASP A 192 -15.14 -2.99 10.19
C ASP A 192 -15.01 -1.52 9.80
N PHE A 193 -14.38 -0.67 10.62
CA PHE A 193 -14.09 0.73 10.31
C PHE A 193 -13.00 0.90 9.22
N ARG A 194 -12.32 -0.17 8.84
CA ARG A 194 -11.31 -0.20 7.77
C ARG A 194 -11.85 -0.78 6.46
N ARG A 195 -13.17 -0.84 6.30
CA ARG A 195 -13.86 -1.29 5.08
C ARG A 195 -14.59 -0.14 4.43
N VAL A 196 -14.23 0.22 3.21
CA VAL A 196 -14.84 1.33 2.44
C VAL A 196 -16.35 1.24 2.41
N ARG A 197 -16.91 0.03 2.19
CA ARG A 197 -18.37 -0.19 2.16
C ARG A 197 -19.05 0.18 3.47
N ASN A 198 -18.42 -0.12 4.61
CA ASN A 198 -18.97 0.19 5.92
C ASN A 198 -18.84 1.69 6.21
N LEU A 199 -17.70 2.31 5.84
CA LEU A 199 -17.53 3.75 5.96
C LEU A 199 -18.54 4.53 5.11
N LYS A 200 -18.90 4.02 3.91
CA LYS A 200 -19.96 4.64 3.10
C LYS A 200 -21.30 4.67 3.84
N VAL A 201 -21.68 3.58 4.48
CA VAL A 201 -22.92 3.52 5.30
C VAL A 201 -22.79 4.48 6.49
N PHE A 202 -21.70 4.38 7.24
CA PHE A 202 -21.45 5.21 8.42
C PHE A 202 -21.56 6.71 8.12
N PHE A 203 -20.85 7.19 7.06
CA PHE A 203 -20.93 8.61 6.72
C PHE A 203 -22.29 9.04 6.17
N SER A 204 -23.05 8.13 5.54
CA SER A 204 -24.44 8.45 5.15
C SER A 204 -25.38 8.62 6.33
N HIS A 205 -25.05 8.05 7.50
CA HIS A 205 -25.83 8.22 8.74
C HIS A 205 -25.39 9.43 9.56
N THR A 206 -24.10 9.80 9.50
CA THR A 206 -23.49 10.67 10.52
C THR A 206 -22.88 11.96 10.00
N ALA A 207 -22.82 12.15 8.68
CA ALA A 207 -22.16 13.29 8.04
C ALA A 207 -23.09 13.99 7.04
N ALA A 208 -22.86 15.27 6.79
CA ALA A 208 -23.53 16.02 5.74
C ALA A 208 -23.13 15.46 4.36
N ALA A 209 -24.13 15.03 3.58
CA ALA A 209 -23.90 14.60 2.19
C ALA A 209 -23.86 15.82 1.27
N LEU A 210 -22.75 15.93 0.52
CA LEU A 210 -22.51 17.02 -0.41
C LEU A 210 -22.61 16.53 -1.87
N THR A 211 -22.49 17.46 -2.82
CA THR A 211 -22.49 17.15 -4.25
C THR A 211 -21.34 16.22 -4.64
N THR A 212 -21.60 15.31 -5.57
CA THR A 212 -20.55 14.49 -6.20
C THR A 212 -20.13 15.03 -7.56
N ASP A 213 -20.72 16.18 -8.00
CA ASP A 213 -20.32 16.86 -9.21
C ASP A 213 -18.99 17.62 -8.99
N VAL A 214 -17.93 17.13 -9.63
CA VAL A 214 -16.60 17.70 -9.52
C VAL A 214 -16.51 19.11 -10.13
N SER A 215 -17.45 19.49 -10.99
CA SER A 215 -17.50 20.83 -11.57
C SER A 215 -17.95 21.92 -10.59
N GLU A 216 -18.61 21.54 -9.50
CA GLU A 216 -18.98 22.44 -8.39
C GLU A 216 -17.79 22.63 -7.45
N ILE A 217 -16.70 23.17 -7.97
CA ILE A 217 -15.39 23.20 -7.31
C ILE A 217 -15.37 23.89 -5.94
N GLU A 218 -16.30 24.81 -5.67
CA GLU A 218 -16.41 25.52 -4.39
C GLU A 218 -16.95 24.64 -3.26
N GLU A 219 -17.73 23.62 -3.61
CA GLU A 219 -18.33 22.67 -2.64
C GLU A 219 -17.30 21.68 -2.08
N TRP A 220 -16.21 21.45 -2.81
CA TRP A 220 -15.15 20.54 -2.43
C TRP A 220 -14.11 21.27 -1.57
N GLN A 221 -14.07 20.98 -0.28
CA GLN A 221 -13.19 21.67 0.68
C GLN A 221 -12.17 20.74 1.31
N GLY A 222 -11.00 21.29 1.68
CA GLY A 222 -9.98 20.52 2.39
C GLY A 222 -10.53 19.96 3.70
N GLY A 223 -10.32 18.66 3.96
CA GLY A 223 -10.87 17.94 5.11
C GLY A 223 -12.16 17.18 4.79
N ASP A 224 -12.83 17.42 3.66
CA ASP A 224 -13.98 16.60 3.23
C ASP A 224 -13.56 15.15 2.95
N ILE A 225 -14.51 14.23 3.08
CA ILE A 225 -14.31 12.81 2.82
C ILE A 225 -14.90 12.49 1.43
N VAL A 226 -14.10 11.93 0.54
CA VAL A 226 -14.56 11.43 -0.76
C VAL A 226 -14.54 9.91 -0.79
N ILE A 227 -15.66 9.31 -1.24
CA ILE A 227 -15.80 7.86 -1.37
C ILE A 227 -16.01 7.50 -2.84
N PHE A 228 -15.18 6.61 -3.32
CA PHE A 228 -15.30 5.94 -4.62
C PHE A 228 -15.88 4.53 -4.40
N GLU A 229 -16.27 3.82 -5.44
CA GLU A 229 -16.85 2.47 -5.31
C GLU A 229 -16.02 1.52 -4.42
N ARG A 230 -14.68 1.60 -4.50
CA ARG A 230 -13.75 0.69 -3.80
C ARG A 230 -12.60 1.42 -3.12
N HIS A 231 -12.67 2.73 -2.98
CA HIS A 231 -11.60 3.55 -2.45
C HIS A 231 -12.16 4.73 -1.65
N ILE A 232 -11.34 5.34 -0.80
CA ILE A 232 -11.70 6.49 0.02
C ILE A 232 -10.47 7.39 0.22
N GLY A 233 -10.69 8.69 0.40
CA GLY A 233 -9.63 9.64 0.72
C GLY A 233 -10.17 10.90 1.37
N ILE A 234 -9.24 11.78 1.76
CA ILE A 234 -9.53 13.13 2.27
C ILE A 234 -9.25 14.14 1.15
N VAL A 235 -10.17 15.06 0.96
CA VAL A 235 -10.01 16.18 0.02
C VAL A 235 -8.92 17.11 0.56
N SER A 236 -8.00 17.50 -0.31
CA SER A 236 -6.92 18.45 0.01
C SER A 236 -7.38 19.89 -0.10
N ASP A 237 -6.68 20.80 0.60
CA ASP A 237 -6.75 22.25 0.39
C ASP A 237 -5.96 22.71 -0.85
N ARG A 238 -5.16 21.82 -1.48
CA ARG A 238 -4.44 22.09 -2.72
C ARG A 238 -5.31 21.76 -3.94
N ARG A 239 -5.22 22.61 -4.98
CA ARG A 239 -6.04 22.49 -6.17
C ARG A 239 -5.19 22.57 -7.44
N ASN A 240 -5.63 21.86 -8.46
CA ASN A 240 -5.06 21.96 -9.81
C ASN A 240 -5.49 23.26 -10.51
N LYS A 241 -4.96 23.51 -11.70
CA LYS A 241 -5.26 24.72 -12.52
C LYS A 241 -6.74 24.92 -12.86
N ASN A 242 -7.55 23.86 -12.81
CA ASN A 242 -8.99 23.90 -13.06
C ASN A 242 -9.80 24.16 -11.78
N GLY A 243 -9.13 24.28 -10.62
CA GLY A 243 -9.77 24.48 -9.32
C GLY A 243 -10.22 23.20 -8.65
N VAL A 244 -9.99 22.03 -9.25
CA VAL A 244 -10.34 20.74 -8.68
C VAL A 244 -9.30 20.36 -7.61
N PRO A 245 -9.73 19.98 -6.38
CA PRO A 245 -8.79 19.65 -5.33
C PRO A 245 -8.08 18.32 -5.57
N TYR A 246 -6.85 18.22 -5.04
CA TYR A 246 -6.14 16.96 -4.91
C TYR A 246 -6.81 16.08 -3.85
N ILE A 247 -6.51 14.79 -3.87
CA ILE A 247 -6.98 13.84 -2.87
C ILE A 247 -5.80 13.25 -2.11
N ILE A 248 -5.89 13.27 -0.77
CA ILE A 248 -4.94 12.63 0.13
C ILE A 248 -5.42 11.21 0.37
N HIS A 249 -4.67 10.22 -0.13
CA HIS A 249 -5.09 8.83 -0.10
C HIS A 249 -3.90 7.85 -0.13
N HIS A 250 -4.17 6.58 0.10
CA HIS A 250 -3.18 5.51 -0.02
C HIS A 250 -3.79 4.32 -0.79
N ASN A 251 -3.52 4.23 -2.10
CA ASN A 251 -4.24 3.36 -3.03
C ASN A 251 -3.58 2.00 -3.25
N ASP A 252 -2.26 1.98 -3.47
CA ASP A 252 -1.53 0.78 -3.85
C ASP A 252 0.00 0.95 -3.61
N PRO A 253 0.77 -0.16 -3.68
CA PRO A 253 2.22 -0.11 -3.45
C PRO A 253 3.03 0.62 -4.54
N TRP A 254 2.41 0.99 -5.66
CA TRP A 254 3.05 1.67 -6.79
C TRP A 254 2.73 3.17 -6.82
N GLN A 255 1.92 3.64 -5.89
CA GLN A 255 1.56 5.04 -5.75
C GLN A 255 2.81 5.91 -5.54
N THR A 256 2.92 6.99 -6.32
CA THR A 256 4.11 7.86 -6.32
C THR A 256 4.03 9.00 -5.31
N ALA A 257 2.82 9.47 -4.99
CA ALA A 257 2.57 10.51 -3.99
C ALA A 257 1.26 10.22 -3.25
N TYR A 258 1.16 10.64 -1.97
CA TYR A 258 -0.09 10.48 -1.20
C TYR A 258 -1.15 11.50 -1.59
N GLU A 259 -0.76 12.69 -2.04
CA GLU A 259 -1.64 13.75 -2.47
C GLU A 259 -1.60 13.83 -4.00
N GLN A 260 -2.70 13.44 -4.67
CA GLN A 260 -2.75 13.24 -6.12
C GLN A 260 -3.95 13.90 -6.79
N ASP A 261 -3.76 14.36 -8.03
CA ASP A 261 -4.79 14.89 -8.90
C ASP A 261 -5.55 13.74 -9.56
N ILE A 262 -6.50 13.16 -8.83
CA ILE A 262 -7.28 12.02 -9.31
C ILE A 262 -8.76 12.32 -9.46
N LEU A 263 -9.28 13.32 -8.75
CA LEU A 263 -10.72 13.56 -8.62
C LEU A 263 -11.38 13.85 -9.97
N GLU A 264 -10.77 14.71 -10.79
CA GLU A 264 -11.29 15.15 -12.08
C GLU A 264 -11.48 14.00 -13.08
N ASN A 265 -10.70 12.94 -12.95
CA ASN A 265 -10.72 11.80 -13.86
C ASN A 265 -11.51 10.59 -13.34
N ARG A 266 -12.19 10.72 -12.17
CA ARG A 266 -12.96 9.65 -11.56
C ARG A 266 -14.42 9.70 -11.97
N THR A 267 -14.97 8.55 -12.34
CA THR A 267 -16.37 8.36 -12.71
C THR A 267 -17.12 7.50 -11.71
N ASP A 268 -16.44 7.04 -10.66
CA ASP A 268 -16.92 6.12 -9.64
C ASP A 268 -17.05 6.78 -8.26
N ILE A 269 -17.26 8.11 -8.21
CA ILE A 269 -17.54 8.84 -6.97
C ILE A 269 -18.95 8.43 -6.50
N VAL A 270 -19.05 7.86 -5.29
CA VAL A 270 -20.29 7.37 -4.71
C VAL A 270 -20.66 8.06 -3.40
N GLY A 271 -19.87 9.04 -2.98
CA GLY A 271 -20.13 9.84 -1.79
C GLY A 271 -19.12 10.97 -1.63
N HIS A 272 -19.60 12.10 -1.14
CA HIS A 272 -18.84 13.26 -0.72
C HIS A 272 -19.47 13.76 0.57
N TYR A 273 -18.70 13.83 1.64
CA TYR A 273 -19.22 14.06 2.99
C TYR A 273 -18.37 15.08 3.76
N ARG A 274 -19.04 15.84 4.64
CA ARG A 274 -18.42 16.74 5.63
C ARG A 274 -18.91 16.34 7.01
N ILE A 275 -17.99 16.19 7.99
CA ILE A 275 -18.33 15.69 9.33
C ILE A 275 -19.06 16.74 10.15
N SER A 276 -18.62 18.00 10.05
CA SER A 276 -19.15 19.11 10.85
C SER A 276 -19.44 20.32 9.96
N GLU A 277 -20.57 20.96 10.18
CA GLU A 277 -21.00 22.18 9.48
C GLU A 277 -20.64 23.45 10.26
#